data_11d091ded1c3f33eadf49cecbe45b988
#
_entry.id   11d091ded1c3f33eadf49cecbe45b988
#
_cell.length_a   1.000
_cell.length_b   1.000
_cell.length_c   1.000
_cell.angle_alpha   90.00
_cell.angle_beta   90.00
_cell.angle_gamma   90.00
#
_symmetry.space_group_name_H-M   'P 1'
#
loop_
_entity.id
_entity.type
_entity.pdbx_description
1 polymer ?
#
loop_
_entity_poly.entity_id
_entity_poly.type
_entity_poly.pdbx_seq_one_letter_code
_entity_poly.pdbx_strand_id
1 'polypeptide(L)'
;MGRLAALMLVAAAIGTSPAQSSESWKRVVPFEQASAGAVDAAQAVIDAAGSEECLRGKLSNAIVRLSNSCDVSGHSSTACELASKIAGQESELSMGEMLVTSETLLDLLGDPATSN
;
A
#
# COMPACT_ATOMS: atom_id res chain seq x y z
N MET A 1 -12.24 -46.45 10.88
CA MET A 1 -13.26 -45.62 11.06
C MET A 1 -12.95 -44.16 11.18
N GLY A 2 -13.56 -43.53 12.11
CA GLY A 2 -13.48 -42.09 12.20
C GLY A 2 -12.10 -41.49 12.29
N ARG A 3 -11.17 -42.22 12.71
CA ARG A 3 -9.85 -41.64 12.85
C ARG A 3 -9.25 -41.22 11.54
N LEU A 4 -9.68 -41.80 10.49
CA LEU A 4 -9.14 -41.40 9.19
C LEU A 4 -9.53 -40.00 8.80
N ALA A 5 -10.76 -39.68 9.08
CA ALA A 5 -11.24 -38.36 8.74
C ALA A 5 -10.50 -37.30 9.52
N ALA A 6 -10.21 -37.59 10.74
CA ALA A 6 -9.53 -36.59 11.56
C ALA A 6 -8.17 -36.22 11.00
N LEU A 7 -7.50 -37.19 10.45
CA LEU A 7 -6.19 -36.92 9.93
C LEU A 7 -6.21 -35.99 8.73
N MET A 8 -7.19 -36.16 7.91
CA MET A 8 -7.25 -35.34 6.74
C MET A 8 -7.54 -33.90 7.04
N LEU A 9 -8.32 -33.67 8.05
CA LEU A 9 -8.63 -32.30 8.42
C LEU A 9 -7.39 -31.54 8.81
N VAL A 10 -6.53 -32.21 9.53
CA VAL A 10 -5.32 -31.56 9.99
C VAL A 10 -4.46 -31.12 8.82
N ALA A 11 -4.35 -31.96 7.87
CA ALA A 11 -3.52 -31.64 6.72
C ALA A 11 -4.04 -30.43 5.97
N ALA A 12 -5.33 -30.35 5.82
CA ALA A 12 -5.90 -29.22 5.10
C ALA A 12 -5.64 -27.91 5.78
N ALA A 13 -5.76 -27.90 7.07
CA ALA A 13 -5.56 -26.67 7.83
C ALA A 13 -4.15 -26.16 7.67
N ILE A 14 -3.22 -27.02 7.63
CA ILE A 14 -1.83 -26.62 7.56
C ILE A 14 -1.51 -26.01 6.20
N GLY A 15 -2.11 -26.51 5.16
CA GLY A 15 -1.74 -26.11 3.82
C GLY A 15 -2.02 -24.67 3.50
N THR A 16 -2.97 -24.06 4.17
CA THR A 16 -3.36 -22.72 3.81
C THR A 16 -2.47 -21.63 4.37
N SER A 17 -1.95 -21.83 5.56
CA SER A 17 -1.18 -20.78 6.21
C SER A 17 0.04 -20.32 5.46
N PRO A 18 0.90 -21.18 4.97
CA PRO A 18 2.10 -20.74 4.30
C PRO A 18 1.82 -19.91 3.05
N ALA A 19 0.76 -20.26 2.35
CA ALA A 19 0.44 -19.55 1.13
C ALA A 19 0.11 -18.11 1.42
N GLN A 20 -0.59 -17.86 2.50
CA GLN A 20 -0.95 -16.49 2.85
C GLN A 20 0.25 -15.67 3.23
N SER A 21 1.18 -16.27 3.91
CA SER A 21 2.38 -15.56 4.32
C SER A 21 3.20 -15.09 3.14
N SER A 22 3.33 -15.94 2.13
CA SER A 22 4.18 -15.61 1.00
C SER A 22 3.60 -14.52 0.13
N GLU A 23 2.33 -14.21 0.30
CA GLU A 23 1.70 -13.18 -0.50
C GLU A 23 1.29 -11.99 0.33
N SER A 24 1.99 -11.75 1.42
CA SER A 24 1.63 -10.62 2.29
C SER A 24 1.73 -9.30 1.56
N TRP A 25 2.58 -9.17 0.56
CA TRP A 25 2.72 -7.94 -0.19
C TRP A 25 1.46 -7.59 -0.99
N LYS A 26 0.62 -8.58 -1.24
CA LYS A 26 -0.64 -8.34 -1.94
C LYS A 26 -1.79 -8.03 -1.01
N ARG A 27 -1.57 -8.13 0.28
CA ARG A 27 -2.65 -7.95 1.22
C ARG A 27 -3.15 -6.52 1.19
N VAL A 28 -4.48 -6.38 1.17
CA VAL A 28 -5.09 -5.07 1.24
C VAL A 28 -5.17 -4.67 2.71
N VAL A 29 -4.70 -3.48 3.02
CA VAL A 29 -4.75 -2.97 4.38
C VAL A 29 -5.84 -1.93 4.49
N PRO A 30 -6.31 -1.63 5.71
CA PRO A 30 -7.33 -0.61 5.90
C PRO A 30 -6.87 0.74 5.35
N PHE A 31 -7.82 1.54 4.91
CA PHE A 31 -7.51 2.82 4.31
C PHE A 31 -6.64 3.70 5.21
N GLU A 32 -6.93 3.72 6.49
CA GLU A 32 -6.16 4.54 7.42
C GLU A 32 -4.70 4.12 7.46
N GLN A 33 -4.47 2.83 7.43
CA GLN A 33 -3.11 2.32 7.45
C GLN A 33 -2.41 2.60 6.12
N ALA A 34 -3.12 2.44 5.02
CA ALA A 34 -2.55 2.74 3.71
C ALA A 34 -2.23 4.22 3.59
N SER A 35 -3.10 5.08 4.11
CA SER A 35 -2.86 6.52 4.11
C SER A 35 -1.64 6.88 4.93
N ALA A 36 -1.50 6.29 6.11
CA ALA A 36 -0.35 6.56 6.96
C ALA A 36 0.93 6.12 6.27
N GLY A 37 0.90 5.00 5.58
CA GLY A 37 2.06 4.54 4.82
C GLY A 37 2.42 5.47 3.69
N ALA A 38 1.42 6.02 3.02
CA ALA A 38 1.65 6.96 1.94
C ALA A 38 2.26 8.26 2.47
N VAL A 39 1.76 8.76 3.60
CA VAL A 39 2.32 9.94 4.22
C VAL A 39 3.77 9.71 4.60
N ASP A 40 4.05 8.54 5.16
CA ASP A 40 5.40 8.19 5.59
C ASP A 40 6.36 8.17 4.41
N ALA A 41 5.94 7.53 3.33
CA ALA A 41 6.77 7.44 2.13
C ALA A 41 6.97 8.82 1.50
N ALA A 42 5.91 9.62 1.47
CA ALA A 42 5.99 10.96 0.91
C ALA A 42 6.93 11.82 1.72
N GLN A 43 6.85 11.73 3.04
CA GLN A 43 7.72 12.50 3.90
C GLN A 43 9.19 12.10 3.71
N ALA A 44 9.43 10.81 3.51
CA ALA A 44 10.79 10.35 3.27
C ALA A 44 11.36 10.95 1.99
N VAL A 45 10.53 11.09 0.96
CA VAL A 45 10.96 11.70 -0.30
C VAL A 45 11.31 13.19 -0.07
N ILE A 46 10.45 13.90 0.63
CA ILE A 46 10.67 15.31 0.92
C ILE A 46 11.96 15.49 1.70
N ASP A 47 12.19 14.60 2.67
CA ASP A 47 13.38 14.69 3.52
C ASP A 47 14.64 14.11 2.87
N ALA A 48 14.50 13.53 1.68
CA ALA A 48 15.60 12.89 0.97
C ALA A 48 16.27 11.84 1.87
N ALA A 49 15.44 11.03 2.50
CA ALA A 49 15.89 10.06 3.49
C ALA A 49 16.28 8.73 2.84
N GLY A 50 17.21 8.76 1.90
CA GLY A 50 17.66 7.55 1.23
C GLY A 50 18.01 7.82 -0.21
N SER A 51 18.42 6.77 -0.92
CA SER A 51 18.73 6.90 -2.33
C SER A 51 17.47 7.09 -3.14
N GLU A 52 17.63 7.62 -4.33
CA GLU A 52 16.49 7.83 -5.21
C GLU A 52 15.76 6.53 -5.50
N GLU A 53 16.51 5.45 -5.72
CA GLU A 53 15.91 4.16 -6.01
C GLU A 53 15.11 3.64 -4.82
N CYS A 54 15.65 3.78 -3.63
CA CYS A 54 14.94 3.35 -2.43
C CYS A 54 13.67 4.15 -2.23
N LEU A 55 13.77 5.45 -2.41
CA LEU A 55 12.62 6.32 -2.22
C LEU A 55 11.54 6.04 -3.27
N ARG A 56 11.96 5.76 -4.49
CA ARG A 56 11.01 5.41 -5.54
C ARG A 56 10.27 4.14 -5.20
N GLY A 57 10.98 3.12 -4.75
CA GLY A 57 10.36 1.87 -4.38
C GLY A 57 9.40 2.04 -3.21
N LYS A 58 9.81 2.80 -2.22
CA LYS A 58 8.99 3.02 -1.04
C LYS A 58 7.70 3.77 -1.41
N LEU A 59 7.85 4.82 -2.19
CA LEU A 59 6.71 5.61 -2.61
C LEU A 59 5.78 4.80 -3.51
N SER A 60 6.34 4.04 -4.44
CA SER A 60 5.54 3.23 -5.34
C SER A 60 4.73 2.19 -4.59
N ASN A 61 5.34 1.51 -3.65
CA ASN A 61 4.64 0.51 -2.86
C ASN A 61 3.50 1.14 -2.06
N ALA A 62 3.77 2.31 -1.48
CA ALA A 62 2.76 2.98 -0.68
C ALA A 62 1.57 3.41 -1.55
N ILE A 63 1.86 3.89 -2.75
CA ILE A 63 0.80 4.34 -3.65
C ILE A 63 -0.04 3.17 -4.13
N VAL A 64 0.59 2.05 -4.46
CA VAL A 64 -0.16 0.87 -4.89
C VAL A 64 -1.05 0.36 -3.76
N ARG A 65 -0.54 0.35 -2.53
CA ARG A 65 -1.35 -0.07 -1.40
C ARG A 65 -2.52 0.86 -1.16
N LEU A 66 -2.29 2.15 -1.31
CA LEU A 66 -3.36 3.12 -1.14
C LEU A 66 -4.43 2.91 -2.22
N SER A 67 -4.02 2.74 -3.46
CA SER A 67 -4.94 2.51 -4.55
C SER A 67 -5.78 1.27 -4.32
N ASN A 68 -5.13 0.18 -3.91
CA ASN A 68 -5.84 -1.07 -3.64
C ASN A 68 -6.81 -0.93 -2.49
N SER A 69 -6.41 -0.22 -1.45
CA SER A 69 -7.26 0.00 -0.30
C SER A 69 -8.50 0.81 -0.68
N CYS A 70 -8.32 1.81 -1.53
CA CYS A 70 -9.43 2.61 -2.01
C CYS A 70 -10.43 1.76 -2.79
N ASP A 71 -9.90 0.90 -3.66
CA ASP A 71 -10.76 0.05 -4.48
C ASP A 71 -11.60 -0.90 -3.63
N VAL A 72 -10.96 -1.56 -2.70
CA VAL A 72 -11.63 -2.57 -1.89
C VAL A 72 -12.64 -1.95 -0.94
N SER A 73 -12.31 -0.81 -0.38
CA SER A 73 -13.20 -0.17 0.57
C SER A 73 -14.28 0.68 -0.10
N GLY A 74 -14.17 0.88 -1.40
CA GLY A 74 -15.10 1.75 -2.10
C GLY A 74 -14.89 3.21 -1.75
N HIS A 75 -13.74 3.53 -1.19
CA HIS A 75 -13.43 4.89 -0.80
C HIS A 75 -13.10 5.72 -2.02
N SER A 76 -13.64 6.92 -2.08
CA SER A 76 -13.46 7.80 -3.21
C SER A 76 -13.06 9.18 -2.72
N SER A 77 -11.88 9.62 -3.11
CA SER A 77 -11.36 10.92 -2.71
C SER A 77 -10.30 11.33 -3.72
N THR A 78 -9.86 12.58 -3.62
CA THR A 78 -8.80 13.06 -4.49
C THR A 78 -7.52 12.25 -4.33
N ALA A 79 -7.21 11.86 -3.08
CA ALA A 79 -6.03 11.03 -2.84
C ALA A 79 -6.17 9.67 -3.50
N CYS A 80 -7.36 9.09 -3.47
CA CYS A 80 -7.60 7.81 -4.11
C CYS A 80 -7.47 7.91 -5.63
N GLU A 81 -7.98 8.98 -6.20
CA GLU A 81 -7.86 9.20 -7.64
C GLU A 81 -6.40 9.36 -8.05
N LEU A 82 -5.66 10.11 -7.27
CA LEU A 82 -4.25 10.32 -7.54
C LEU A 82 -3.48 9.00 -7.47
N ALA A 83 -3.73 8.23 -6.42
CA ALA A 83 -3.06 6.95 -6.25
C ALA A 83 -3.36 6.00 -7.40
N SER A 84 -4.60 5.95 -7.81
CA SER A 84 -5.01 5.08 -8.89
C SER A 84 -4.35 5.47 -10.22
N LYS A 85 -4.24 6.77 -10.45
CA LYS A 85 -3.64 7.27 -11.67
C LYS A 85 -2.15 6.94 -11.72
N ILE A 86 -1.47 7.09 -10.60
CA ILE A 86 -0.02 6.90 -10.55
C ILE A 86 0.36 5.43 -10.43
N ALA A 87 -0.50 4.62 -9.85
CA ALA A 87 -0.18 3.21 -9.59
C ALA A 87 0.26 2.46 -10.84
N GLY A 88 -0.20 2.89 -12.01
CA GLY A 88 0.17 2.23 -13.24
C GLY A 88 1.49 2.66 -13.81
N GLN A 89 2.10 3.68 -13.24
CA GLN A 89 3.35 4.21 -13.78
C GLN A 89 4.38 4.50 -12.70
N GLU A 90 4.24 3.86 -11.57
CA GLU A 90 5.08 4.17 -10.41
C GLU A 90 6.56 3.96 -10.66
N SER A 91 6.91 3.02 -11.52
CA SER A 91 8.30 2.74 -11.77
C SER A 91 8.94 3.76 -12.70
N GLU A 92 8.15 4.64 -13.26
CA GLU A 92 8.63 5.64 -14.19
C GLU A 92 8.83 7.01 -13.56
N LEU A 93 8.50 7.15 -12.30
CA LEU A 93 8.56 8.46 -11.67
C LEU A 93 9.99 8.99 -11.57
N SER A 94 10.20 10.20 -12.06
CA SER A 94 11.45 10.89 -11.87
C SER A 94 11.48 11.49 -10.47
N MET A 95 12.65 11.98 -10.06
CA MET A 95 12.77 12.60 -8.75
C MET A 95 11.84 13.80 -8.61
N GLY A 96 11.76 14.61 -9.67
CA GLY A 96 10.86 15.76 -9.66
C GLY A 96 9.41 15.34 -9.51
N GLU A 97 9.02 14.29 -10.23
CA GLU A 97 7.66 13.80 -10.14
C GLU A 97 7.38 13.20 -8.76
N MET A 98 8.37 12.53 -8.17
CA MET A 98 8.21 12.00 -6.83
C MET A 98 8.01 13.12 -5.82
N LEU A 99 8.73 14.22 -5.99
CA LEU A 99 8.58 15.36 -5.08
C LEU A 99 7.19 15.97 -5.18
N VAL A 100 6.73 16.21 -6.41
CA VAL A 100 5.40 16.78 -6.60
C VAL A 100 4.32 15.85 -6.06
N THR A 101 4.45 14.56 -6.35
CA THR A 101 3.49 13.58 -5.86
C THR A 101 3.48 13.53 -4.35
N SER A 102 4.68 13.57 -3.75
CA SER A 102 4.79 13.50 -2.29
C SER A 102 4.18 14.73 -1.64
N GLU A 103 4.44 15.90 -2.18
CA GLU A 103 3.84 17.11 -1.64
C GLU A 103 2.32 17.06 -1.73
N THR A 104 1.82 16.56 -2.83
CA THR A 104 0.37 16.44 -3.02
C THR A 104 -0.22 15.44 -2.04
N LEU A 105 0.44 14.30 -1.85
CA LEU A 105 -0.05 13.32 -0.89
C LEU A 105 -0.05 13.85 0.52
N LEU A 106 0.99 14.58 0.90
CA LEU A 106 1.03 15.17 2.23
C LEU A 106 -0.08 16.20 2.41
N ASP A 107 -0.36 16.96 1.37
CA ASP A 107 -1.42 17.93 1.40
C ASP A 107 -2.78 17.27 1.61
N LEU A 108 -3.01 16.17 0.91
CA LEU A 108 -4.30 15.50 0.94
C LEU A 108 -4.49 14.59 2.15
N LEU A 109 -3.42 14.02 2.67
CA LEU A 109 -3.51 12.99 3.69
C LEU A 109 -2.82 13.35 4.99
N GLY A 110 -1.84 14.24 4.94
CA GLY A 110 -0.98 14.48 6.08
C GLY A 110 -1.57 15.38 7.15
N ASP A 111 -2.55 16.19 6.81
CA ASP A 111 -3.16 17.12 7.72
C ASP A 111 -4.52 16.57 8.18
N PRO A 112 -4.67 16.24 9.46
CA PRO A 112 -5.93 15.70 9.94
C PRO A 112 -7.12 16.59 9.67
N ALA A 113 -6.93 17.89 9.69
CA ALA A 113 -8.02 18.81 9.42
C ALA A 113 -8.45 18.75 7.97
N THR A 114 -7.51 18.52 7.08
CA THR A 114 -7.79 18.44 5.66
C THR A 114 -8.40 17.12 5.28
N SER A 115 -7.98 16.05 5.93
CA SER A 115 -8.44 14.72 5.57
C SER A 115 -9.86 14.45 5.99
N ASN A 116 -10.41 15.30 6.81
CA ASN A 116 -11.79 15.19 7.18
C ASN A 116 -12.69 15.83 6.14
#